data_40fadf9da0bc6dcf4ad05a7bb357200a
#
_entry.id   40fadf9da0bc6dcf4ad05a7bb357200a
#
_cell.length_a   1.000
_cell.length_b   1.000
_cell.length_c   1.000
_cell.angle_alpha   90.00
_cell.angle_beta   90.00
_cell.angle_gamma   90.00
#
_symmetry.space_group_name_H-M   'P 1'
#
loop_
_entity.id
_entity.type
_entity.pdbx_description
1 polymer ?
#
loop_
_entity_poly.entity_id
_entity_poly.type
_entity_poly.pdbx_seq_one_letter_code
_entity_poly.pdbx_strand_id
1 'polypeptide(L)'
;MSCNCDGRVVIVTGAGRGLGRAHALALASEGAFVLVNDLGVSLDGEGMGSSPADQVVQEILEMGGKAEANSADVADWEQAEKMVSHAIEKWGRLDALICNAGFLRDRMLVGMSEEEWDSVIRVHLKGHLAPARHAAGYWRALAKEGKEVEGRIVMTSSGAGLMGSVGQGNYAAAKAGIALLVVQASAEWGQYGIKVNGIAPDARTRMTEGIFYDAEIPEGWDEKSPENVSPLVVWLSSKDCNVTGRIFEISGGKINLCDGWRHGPSEEVEGRKFEVSEIGAAVNRLLEKNLPPENVYGLR
;
A
#
# COMPACT_ATOMS: atom_id res chain seq x y z
N MET A 1 -5.24 25.39 9.05
CA MET A 1 -3.85 24.95 8.76
C MET A 1 -3.83 24.68 7.26
N SER A 2 -2.91 25.29 6.50
CA SER A 2 -2.80 25.03 5.07
C SER A 2 -2.33 23.59 4.91
N CYS A 3 -3.09 22.76 4.24
CA CYS A 3 -2.63 21.42 3.94
C CYS A 3 -1.55 21.42 2.87
N ASN A 4 -0.51 20.67 3.11
CA ASN A 4 0.66 20.57 2.25
C ASN A 4 0.43 19.74 0.97
N CYS A 5 -0.82 19.42 0.63
CA CYS A 5 -1.22 18.78 -0.63
C CYS A 5 -1.77 19.78 -1.67
N ASP A 6 -1.88 21.06 -1.34
CA ASP A 6 -2.39 22.06 -2.27
C ASP A 6 -1.57 22.13 -3.55
N GLY A 7 -2.24 21.97 -4.69
CA GLY A 7 -1.64 21.93 -6.02
C GLY A 7 -0.76 20.71 -6.33
N ARG A 8 -0.64 19.73 -5.43
CA ARG A 8 0.07 18.47 -5.72
C ARG A 8 -0.76 17.58 -6.63
N VAL A 9 -0.12 16.92 -7.56
CA VAL A 9 -0.72 15.91 -8.44
C VAL A 9 -0.49 14.53 -7.87
N VAL A 10 -1.57 13.80 -7.61
CA VAL A 10 -1.55 12.51 -6.93
C VAL A 10 -2.30 11.46 -7.75
N ILE A 11 -1.70 10.31 -7.96
CA ILE A 11 -2.37 9.12 -8.49
C ILE A 11 -2.79 8.24 -7.32
N VAL A 12 -4.04 7.78 -7.31
CA VAL A 12 -4.55 6.78 -6.35
C VAL A 12 -5.06 5.58 -7.14
N THR A 13 -4.46 4.40 -6.90
CA THR A 13 -4.87 3.16 -7.59
C THR A 13 -5.90 2.37 -6.78
N GLY A 14 -6.84 1.70 -7.48
CA GLY A 14 -7.97 1.05 -6.82
C GLY A 14 -8.86 2.06 -6.08
N ALA A 15 -9.03 3.24 -6.68
CA ALA A 15 -9.62 4.40 -6.02
C ALA A 15 -11.13 4.54 -6.21
N GLY A 16 -11.78 3.60 -6.89
CA GLY A 16 -13.24 3.66 -7.12
C GLY A 16 -14.08 3.32 -5.90
N ARG A 17 -13.52 2.68 -4.86
CA ARG A 17 -14.27 2.22 -3.69
C ARG A 17 -13.37 2.09 -2.44
N GLY A 18 -14.00 1.91 -1.27
CA GLY A 18 -13.33 1.60 0.01
C GLY A 18 -12.20 2.57 0.35
N LEU A 19 -11.06 2.02 0.77
CA LEU A 19 -9.88 2.80 1.17
C LEU A 19 -9.41 3.76 0.06
N GLY A 20 -9.31 3.27 -1.18
CA GLY A 20 -8.82 4.10 -2.30
C GLY A 20 -9.72 5.29 -2.57
N ARG A 21 -11.06 5.12 -2.52
CA ARG A 21 -12.02 6.22 -2.61
C ARG A 21 -11.83 7.22 -1.47
N ALA A 22 -11.75 6.72 -0.22
CA ALA A 22 -11.54 7.58 0.94
C ALA A 22 -10.24 8.40 0.83
N HIS A 23 -9.16 7.78 0.36
CA HIS A 23 -7.89 8.48 0.12
C HIS A 23 -8.02 9.54 -0.98
N ALA A 24 -8.67 9.23 -2.10
CA ALA A 24 -8.87 10.17 -3.21
C ALA A 24 -9.66 11.41 -2.76
N LEU A 25 -10.76 11.21 -2.03
CA LEU A 25 -11.58 12.29 -1.50
C LEU A 25 -10.81 13.14 -0.48
N ALA A 26 -10.09 12.51 0.46
CA ALA A 26 -9.29 13.21 1.45
C ALA A 26 -8.16 14.03 0.82
N LEU A 27 -7.44 13.49 -0.17
CA LEU A 27 -6.40 14.22 -0.89
C LEU A 27 -6.98 15.42 -1.65
N ALA A 28 -8.14 15.24 -2.30
CA ALA A 28 -8.80 16.32 -3.03
C ALA A 28 -9.32 17.42 -2.09
N SER A 29 -9.87 17.06 -0.90
CA SER A 29 -10.30 18.05 0.10
C SER A 29 -9.14 18.89 0.64
N GLU A 30 -7.92 18.36 0.53
CA GLU A 30 -6.69 19.03 0.93
C GLU A 30 -5.97 19.72 -0.26
N GLY A 31 -6.69 19.93 -1.38
CA GLY A 31 -6.25 20.72 -2.52
C GLY A 31 -5.42 19.95 -3.55
N ALA A 32 -5.27 18.65 -3.44
CA ALA A 32 -4.58 17.86 -4.46
C ALA A 32 -5.41 17.72 -5.75
N PHE A 33 -4.72 17.57 -6.89
CA PHE A 33 -5.30 17.15 -8.17
C PHE A 33 -5.15 15.64 -8.26
N VAL A 34 -6.26 14.91 -8.36
CA VAL A 34 -6.27 13.46 -8.17
C VAL A 34 -6.56 12.72 -9.47
N LEU A 35 -5.64 11.86 -9.91
CA LEU A 35 -5.94 10.84 -10.91
C LEU A 35 -6.51 9.61 -10.19
N VAL A 36 -7.80 9.39 -10.38
CA VAL A 36 -8.57 8.30 -9.76
C VAL A 36 -8.46 7.08 -10.67
N ASN A 37 -7.60 6.14 -10.35
CA ASN A 37 -7.45 4.91 -11.12
C ASN A 37 -8.27 3.77 -10.50
N ASP A 38 -9.12 3.16 -11.31
CA ASP A 38 -9.82 1.92 -10.98
C ASP A 38 -10.15 1.16 -12.28
N LEU A 39 -9.85 -0.14 -12.32
CA LEU A 39 -10.10 -0.97 -13.50
C LEU A 39 -11.60 -1.16 -13.79
N GLY A 40 -12.45 -0.84 -12.79
CA GLY A 40 -13.91 -0.91 -12.96
C GLY A 40 -14.47 -2.33 -12.96
N VAL A 41 -13.68 -3.35 -12.60
CA VAL A 41 -14.12 -4.73 -12.57
C VAL A 41 -15.11 -4.92 -11.42
N SER A 42 -16.34 -5.33 -11.73
CA SER A 42 -17.26 -5.87 -10.73
C SER A 42 -16.74 -7.23 -10.24
N LEU A 43 -17.16 -7.67 -9.04
CA LEU A 43 -16.84 -9.02 -8.54
C LEU A 43 -17.33 -10.12 -9.52
N ASP A 44 -18.33 -9.80 -10.36
CA ASP A 44 -19.00 -10.69 -11.29
C ASP A 44 -18.59 -10.47 -12.77
N GLY A 45 -17.69 -9.50 -13.04
CA GLY A 45 -17.16 -9.27 -14.41
C GLY A 45 -18.10 -8.52 -15.36
N GLU A 46 -19.26 -8.05 -14.90
CA GLU A 46 -20.20 -7.27 -15.74
C GLU A 46 -20.10 -5.78 -15.42
N GLY A 47 -19.78 -4.97 -16.45
CA GLY A 47 -19.73 -3.51 -16.40
C GLY A 47 -20.86 -2.89 -17.19
N MET A 48 -21.83 -2.26 -16.53
CA MET A 48 -22.76 -1.31 -17.18
C MET A 48 -23.07 -0.15 -16.22
N GLY A 49 -22.72 1.05 -16.63
CA GLY A 49 -22.92 2.30 -15.88
C GLY A 49 -21.65 3.15 -15.85
N SER A 50 -21.69 4.32 -15.18
CA SER A 50 -20.48 5.10 -14.89
C SER A 50 -19.50 4.24 -14.12
N SER A 51 -18.21 4.26 -14.51
CA SER A 51 -17.19 3.48 -13.81
C SER A 51 -17.09 3.93 -12.35
N PRO A 52 -16.66 3.06 -11.43
CA PRO A 52 -16.43 3.48 -10.04
C PRO A 52 -15.47 4.67 -9.92
N ALA A 53 -14.49 4.77 -10.82
CA ALA A 53 -13.59 5.92 -10.89
C ALA A 53 -14.32 7.20 -11.28
N ASP A 54 -15.23 7.16 -12.26
CA ASP A 54 -16.01 8.33 -12.68
C ASP A 54 -16.92 8.84 -11.57
N GLN A 55 -17.50 7.95 -10.75
CA GLN A 55 -18.32 8.33 -9.61
C GLN A 55 -17.49 9.13 -8.57
N VAL A 56 -16.29 8.65 -8.25
CA VAL A 56 -15.39 9.36 -7.32
C VAL A 56 -14.90 10.69 -7.91
N VAL A 57 -14.61 10.73 -9.20
CA VAL A 57 -14.30 11.99 -9.89
C VAL A 57 -15.44 12.99 -9.76
N GLN A 58 -16.68 12.55 -9.99
CA GLN A 58 -17.85 13.43 -9.85
C GLN A 58 -17.99 13.96 -8.41
N GLU A 59 -17.82 13.12 -7.40
CA GLU A 59 -17.83 13.55 -5.98
C GLU A 59 -16.75 14.61 -5.71
N ILE A 60 -15.52 14.41 -6.22
CA ILE A 60 -14.43 15.38 -6.06
C ILE A 60 -14.77 16.71 -6.74
N LEU A 61 -15.34 16.68 -7.94
CA LEU A 61 -15.74 17.89 -8.65
C LEU A 61 -16.87 18.65 -7.93
N GLU A 62 -17.84 17.94 -7.36
CA GLU A 62 -18.93 18.51 -6.54
C GLU A 62 -18.41 19.19 -5.26
N MET A 63 -17.32 18.68 -4.68
CA MET A 63 -16.61 19.33 -3.57
C MET A 63 -15.77 20.55 -4.00
N GLY A 64 -15.72 20.88 -5.30
CA GLY A 64 -14.89 21.95 -5.85
C GLY A 64 -13.41 21.54 -6.07
N GLY A 65 -13.08 20.28 -5.94
CA GLY A 65 -11.74 19.73 -6.20
C GLY A 65 -11.45 19.53 -7.69
N LYS A 66 -10.32 18.90 -7.99
CA LYS A 66 -9.89 18.58 -9.37
C LYS A 66 -9.51 17.11 -9.45
N ALA A 67 -10.14 16.38 -10.35
CA ALA A 67 -9.87 14.97 -10.58
C ALA A 67 -10.06 14.56 -12.04
N GLU A 68 -9.47 13.43 -12.39
CA GLU A 68 -9.62 12.76 -13.69
C GLU A 68 -9.69 11.26 -13.45
N ALA A 69 -10.50 10.55 -14.22
CA ALA A 69 -10.62 9.10 -14.14
C ALA A 69 -9.56 8.39 -15.01
N ASN A 70 -9.14 7.21 -14.59
CA ASN A 70 -8.22 6.35 -15.32
C ASN A 70 -8.58 4.88 -15.08
N SER A 71 -8.57 4.05 -16.14
CA SER A 71 -8.95 2.64 -16.08
C SER A 71 -7.80 1.67 -16.37
N ALA A 72 -6.54 2.11 -16.23
CA ALA A 72 -5.38 1.27 -16.47
C ALA A 72 -5.29 0.09 -15.50
N ASP A 73 -4.92 -1.09 -16.02
CA ASP A 73 -4.51 -2.22 -15.20
C ASP A 73 -3.12 -1.94 -14.60
N VAL A 74 -3.07 -1.79 -13.29
CA VAL A 74 -1.83 -1.50 -12.54
C VAL A 74 -0.76 -2.58 -12.70
N ALA A 75 -1.14 -3.82 -13.01
CA ALA A 75 -0.24 -4.94 -13.19
C ALA A 75 0.20 -5.15 -14.66
N ASP A 76 -0.35 -4.37 -15.58
CA ASP A 76 0.15 -4.26 -16.95
C ASP A 76 1.22 -3.15 -17.01
N TRP A 77 2.40 -3.51 -17.50
CA TRP A 77 3.57 -2.62 -17.45
C TRP A 77 3.40 -1.36 -18.29
N GLU A 78 2.84 -1.51 -19.51
CA GLU A 78 2.63 -0.39 -20.43
C GLU A 78 1.46 0.49 -19.97
N GLN A 79 0.38 -0.11 -19.47
CA GLN A 79 -0.75 0.66 -18.95
C GLN A 79 -0.37 1.43 -17.68
N ALA A 80 0.47 0.85 -16.80
CA ALA A 80 1.02 1.56 -15.64
C ALA A 80 1.89 2.76 -16.05
N GLU A 81 2.69 2.64 -17.11
CA GLU A 81 3.45 3.76 -17.70
C GLU A 81 2.51 4.85 -18.24
N LYS A 82 1.51 4.46 -19.03
CA LYS A 82 0.51 5.38 -19.59
C LYS A 82 -0.29 6.09 -18.49
N MET A 83 -0.60 5.42 -17.38
CA MET A 83 -1.27 6.05 -16.24
C MET A 83 -0.41 7.16 -15.61
N VAL A 84 0.88 6.91 -15.43
CA VAL A 84 1.82 7.94 -14.93
C VAL A 84 1.94 9.09 -15.93
N SER A 85 2.08 8.79 -17.22
CA SER A 85 2.14 9.80 -18.29
C SER A 85 0.85 10.64 -18.36
N HIS A 86 -0.32 10.02 -18.19
CA HIS A 86 -1.62 10.70 -18.18
C HIS A 86 -1.67 11.80 -17.10
N ALA A 87 -1.25 11.52 -15.87
CA ALA A 87 -1.21 12.54 -14.82
C ALA A 87 -0.27 13.71 -15.18
N ILE A 88 0.90 13.38 -15.72
CA ILE A 88 1.90 14.39 -16.13
C ILE A 88 1.41 15.25 -17.30
N GLU A 89 0.82 14.64 -18.32
CA GLU A 89 0.25 15.35 -19.48
C GLU A 89 -0.91 16.25 -19.07
N LYS A 90 -1.77 15.79 -18.15
CA LYS A 90 -2.93 16.55 -17.69
C LYS A 90 -2.58 17.77 -16.86
N TRP A 91 -1.60 17.65 -15.95
CA TRP A 91 -1.30 18.68 -14.94
C TRP A 91 0.15 19.17 -14.94
N GLY A 92 0.99 18.69 -15.85
CA GLY A 92 2.39 19.12 -16.00
C GLY A 92 3.37 18.53 -14.99
N ARG A 93 2.90 17.72 -14.03
CA ARG A 93 3.72 17.15 -12.95
C ARG A 93 3.10 15.90 -12.34
N LEU A 94 3.88 15.17 -11.56
CA LEU A 94 3.42 14.15 -10.61
C LEU A 94 4.18 14.35 -9.31
N ASP A 95 3.48 14.31 -8.17
CA ASP A 95 4.04 14.55 -6.84
C ASP A 95 3.90 13.36 -5.90
N ALA A 96 2.81 12.61 -6.02
CA ALA A 96 2.62 11.42 -5.20
C ALA A 96 1.91 10.29 -5.95
N LEU A 97 2.16 9.06 -5.51
CA LEU A 97 1.52 7.84 -5.99
C LEU A 97 1.09 6.99 -4.79
N ILE A 98 -0.21 6.67 -4.73
CA ILE A 98 -0.79 5.79 -3.73
C ILE A 98 -1.12 4.45 -4.38
N CYS A 99 -0.30 3.45 -4.10
CA CYS A 99 -0.51 2.08 -4.56
C CYS A 99 -1.43 1.36 -3.58
N ASN A 100 -2.73 1.23 -3.96
CA ASN A 100 -3.75 0.65 -3.09
C ASN A 100 -4.55 -0.47 -3.77
N ALA A 101 -4.56 -0.57 -5.09
CA ALA A 101 -5.31 -1.58 -5.84
C ALA A 101 -5.06 -3.01 -5.35
N GLY A 102 -6.13 -3.79 -5.19
CA GLY A 102 -6.03 -5.17 -4.74
C GLY A 102 -7.39 -5.85 -4.56
N PHE A 103 -7.37 -7.16 -4.36
CA PHE A 103 -8.51 -8.02 -4.09
C PHE A 103 -8.09 -9.28 -3.31
N LEU A 104 -9.04 -10.10 -2.87
CA LEU A 104 -8.78 -11.33 -2.12
C LEU A 104 -9.16 -12.59 -2.92
N ARG A 105 -8.41 -13.65 -2.71
CA ARG A 105 -8.72 -15.05 -3.11
C ARG A 105 -8.26 -15.95 -1.96
N ASP A 106 -9.04 -15.90 -0.86
CA ASP A 106 -8.69 -16.57 0.39
C ASP A 106 -8.87 -18.07 0.26
N ARG A 107 -7.83 -18.81 0.62
CA ARG A 107 -7.80 -20.27 0.66
C ARG A 107 -6.67 -20.75 1.54
N MET A 108 -6.90 -21.87 2.26
CA MET A 108 -5.81 -22.56 2.95
C MET A 108 -4.73 -22.96 1.95
N LEU A 109 -3.45 -22.72 2.27
CA LEU A 109 -2.31 -22.94 1.35
C LEU A 109 -2.31 -24.32 0.70
N VAL A 110 -2.67 -25.38 1.46
CA VAL A 110 -2.71 -26.77 0.95
C VAL A 110 -3.75 -26.98 -0.17
N GLY A 111 -4.77 -26.14 -0.22
CA GLY A 111 -5.87 -26.23 -1.21
C GLY A 111 -5.89 -25.09 -2.23
N MET A 112 -4.88 -24.21 -2.20
CA MET A 112 -4.81 -23.04 -3.09
C MET A 112 -4.45 -23.45 -4.52
N SER A 113 -5.17 -22.94 -5.51
CA SER A 113 -4.84 -23.15 -6.91
C SER A 113 -3.76 -22.17 -7.40
N GLU A 114 -3.11 -22.52 -8.52
CA GLU A 114 -2.14 -21.64 -9.19
C GLU A 114 -2.78 -20.31 -9.60
N GLU A 115 -4.00 -20.36 -10.15
CA GLU A 115 -4.75 -19.14 -10.54
C GLU A 115 -5.05 -18.22 -9.34
N GLU A 116 -5.48 -18.79 -8.19
CA GLU A 116 -5.71 -18.02 -6.96
C GLU A 116 -4.41 -17.37 -6.46
N TRP A 117 -3.30 -18.07 -6.59
CA TRP A 117 -1.98 -17.54 -6.24
C TRP A 117 -1.54 -16.44 -7.21
N ASP A 118 -1.45 -16.75 -8.50
CA ASP A 118 -0.90 -15.87 -9.53
C ASP A 118 -1.69 -14.58 -9.67
N SER A 119 -3.02 -14.64 -9.64
CA SER A 119 -3.87 -13.45 -9.75
C SER A 119 -3.63 -12.46 -8.61
N VAL A 120 -3.48 -12.94 -7.37
CA VAL A 120 -3.23 -12.09 -6.20
C VAL A 120 -1.82 -11.51 -6.23
N ILE A 121 -0.79 -12.34 -6.49
CA ILE A 121 0.60 -11.88 -6.61
C ILE A 121 0.72 -10.84 -7.74
N ARG A 122 0.08 -11.10 -8.88
CA ARG A 122 0.10 -10.19 -10.03
C ARG A 122 -0.44 -8.80 -9.67
N VAL A 123 -1.65 -8.72 -9.12
CA VAL A 123 -2.29 -7.42 -8.88
C VAL A 123 -1.66 -6.72 -7.68
N HIS A 124 -1.40 -7.43 -6.59
CA HIS A 124 -0.81 -6.80 -5.41
C HIS A 124 0.66 -6.47 -5.59
N LEU A 125 1.51 -7.46 -5.82
CA LEU A 125 2.97 -7.23 -5.79
C LEU A 125 3.46 -6.51 -7.05
N LYS A 126 3.15 -7.05 -8.24
CA LYS A 126 3.53 -6.42 -9.51
C LYS A 126 2.77 -5.10 -9.72
N GLY A 127 1.47 -5.05 -9.37
CA GLY A 127 0.65 -3.84 -9.52
C GLY A 127 1.01 -2.70 -8.57
N HIS A 128 1.79 -2.95 -7.50
CA HIS A 128 2.44 -1.89 -6.71
C HIS A 128 3.78 -1.47 -7.32
N LEU A 129 4.57 -2.44 -7.81
CA LEU A 129 5.89 -2.15 -8.37
C LEU A 129 5.81 -1.40 -9.69
N ALA A 130 4.96 -1.82 -10.64
CA ALA A 130 4.96 -1.26 -12.00
C ALA A 130 4.68 0.26 -12.01
N PRO A 131 3.58 0.78 -11.42
CA PRO A 131 3.35 2.22 -11.38
C PRO A 131 4.41 2.96 -10.56
N ALA A 132 4.87 2.39 -9.43
CA ALA A 132 5.90 3.01 -8.61
C ALA A 132 7.23 3.16 -9.36
N ARG A 133 7.63 2.15 -10.14
CA ARG A 133 8.83 2.20 -10.98
C ARG A 133 8.74 3.27 -12.07
N HIS A 134 7.56 3.44 -12.70
CA HIS A 134 7.39 4.45 -13.73
C HIS A 134 7.39 5.87 -13.14
N ALA A 135 6.70 6.08 -12.02
CA ALA A 135 6.76 7.34 -11.27
C ALA A 135 8.19 7.68 -10.81
N ALA A 136 8.90 6.72 -10.23
CA ALA A 136 10.31 6.90 -9.84
C ALA A 136 11.21 7.18 -11.04
N GLY A 137 10.94 6.59 -12.20
CA GLY A 137 11.64 6.87 -13.45
C GLY A 137 11.51 8.33 -13.89
N TYR A 138 10.30 8.88 -13.83
CA TYR A 138 10.01 10.29 -14.11
C TYR A 138 10.77 11.21 -13.12
N TRP A 139 10.64 10.99 -11.84
CA TRP A 139 11.33 11.81 -10.82
C TRP A 139 12.85 11.70 -10.91
N ARG A 140 13.38 10.52 -11.19
CA ARG A 140 14.81 10.35 -11.42
C ARG A 140 15.31 11.15 -12.63
N ALA A 141 14.53 11.25 -13.70
CA ALA A 141 14.87 12.07 -14.86
C ALA A 141 14.94 13.55 -14.47
N LEU A 142 13.95 14.06 -13.74
CA LEU A 142 13.95 15.43 -13.21
C LEU A 142 15.16 15.70 -12.31
N ALA A 143 15.47 14.80 -11.38
CA ALA A 143 16.62 14.95 -10.49
C ALA A 143 17.95 15.02 -11.28
N LYS A 144 18.10 14.23 -12.35
CA LYS A 144 19.27 14.27 -13.23
C LYS A 144 19.39 15.56 -14.04
N GLU A 145 18.28 16.24 -14.29
CA GLU A 145 18.24 17.59 -14.90
C GLU A 145 18.52 18.70 -13.87
N GLY A 146 18.81 18.36 -12.61
CA GLY A 146 19.06 19.33 -11.55
C GLY A 146 17.80 19.98 -10.99
N LYS A 147 16.61 19.46 -11.31
CA LYS A 147 15.34 19.94 -10.75
C LYS A 147 15.13 19.37 -9.36
N GLU A 148 14.51 20.16 -8.49
CA GLU A 148 14.10 19.68 -7.16
C GLU A 148 12.96 18.66 -7.31
N VAL A 149 13.09 17.55 -6.58
CA VAL A 149 12.13 16.45 -6.57
C VAL A 149 11.62 16.22 -5.15
N GLU A 150 10.33 16.22 -4.99
CA GLU A 150 9.62 15.88 -3.76
C GLU A 150 8.62 14.74 -4.00
N GLY A 151 9.11 13.66 -4.63
CA GLY A 151 8.30 12.48 -4.94
C GLY A 151 7.88 11.73 -3.68
N ARG A 152 6.62 11.30 -3.61
CA ARG A 152 6.06 10.50 -2.50
C ARG A 152 5.39 9.24 -3.04
N ILE A 153 5.71 8.10 -2.46
CA ILE A 153 5.03 6.83 -2.75
C ILE A 153 4.51 6.26 -1.44
N VAL A 154 3.22 5.93 -1.43
CA VAL A 154 2.58 5.20 -0.34
C VAL A 154 2.14 3.84 -0.88
N MET A 155 2.65 2.76 -0.29
CA MET A 155 2.31 1.39 -0.66
C MET A 155 1.42 0.76 0.41
N THR A 156 0.33 0.12 -0.01
CA THR A 156 -0.59 -0.53 0.91
C THR A 156 -0.19 -1.97 1.17
N SER A 157 0.45 -2.22 2.31
CA SER A 157 0.67 -3.54 2.89
C SER A 157 -0.56 -4.00 3.68
N SER A 158 -0.39 -4.82 4.68
CA SER A 158 -1.46 -5.34 5.55
C SER A 158 -0.86 -5.96 6.80
N GLY A 159 -1.58 -5.96 7.91
CA GLY A 159 -1.24 -6.79 9.07
C GLY A 159 -1.01 -8.26 8.68
N ALA A 160 -1.79 -8.81 7.74
CA ALA A 160 -1.59 -10.15 7.20
C ALA A 160 -0.21 -10.34 6.56
N GLY A 161 0.33 -9.30 5.91
CA GLY A 161 1.68 -9.34 5.33
C GLY A 161 2.80 -9.16 6.36
N LEU A 162 2.52 -8.56 7.50
CA LEU A 162 3.48 -8.32 8.57
C LEU A 162 3.54 -9.48 9.57
N MET A 163 2.38 -10.03 9.96
CA MET A 163 2.24 -11.04 11.02
C MET A 163 1.73 -12.40 10.48
N GLY A 164 1.31 -12.47 9.22
CA GLY A 164 0.62 -13.62 8.65
C GLY A 164 -0.89 -13.60 8.91
N SER A 165 -1.65 -14.39 8.13
CA SER A 165 -3.10 -14.58 8.31
C SER A 165 -3.50 -15.96 7.79
N VAL A 166 -4.20 -16.72 8.62
CA VAL A 166 -4.66 -18.08 8.26
C VAL A 166 -5.65 -17.99 7.11
N GLY A 167 -5.44 -18.80 6.05
CA GLY A 167 -6.28 -18.80 4.84
C GLY A 167 -5.94 -17.74 3.80
N GLN A 168 -4.95 -16.86 4.06
CA GLN A 168 -4.57 -15.77 3.19
C GLN A 168 -3.12 -15.87 2.68
N GLY A 169 -2.62 -17.07 2.42
CA GLY A 169 -1.21 -17.28 2.11
C GLY A 169 -0.68 -16.51 0.90
N ASN A 170 -1.44 -16.43 -0.19
CA ASN A 170 -1.13 -15.63 -1.38
C ASN A 170 -1.11 -14.11 -1.07
N TYR A 171 -2.14 -13.64 -0.39
CA TYR A 171 -2.29 -12.24 0.01
C TYR A 171 -1.20 -11.84 1.01
N ALA A 172 -0.96 -12.64 2.06
CA ALA A 172 0.09 -12.41 3.04
C ALA A 172 1.48 -12.32 2.38
N ALA A 173 1.80 -13.27 1.48
CA ALA A 173 3.05 -13.26 0.73
C ALA A 173 3.22 -11.99 -0.13
N ALA A 174 2.16 -11.58 -0.86
CA ALA A 174 2.19 -10.36 -1.65
C ALA A 174 2.38 -9.12 -0.77
N LYS A 175 1.65 -9.02 0.35
CA LYS A 175 1.71 -7.88 1.27
C LYS A 175 3.03 -7.80 2.06
N ALA A 176 3.64 -8.94 2.38
CA ALA A 176 5.01 -9.02 2.92
C ALA A 176 6.03 -8.53 1.88
N GLY A 177 5.86 -8.94 0.61
CA GLY A 177 6.68 -8.45 -0.50
C GLY A 177 6.56 -6.94 -0.70
N ILE A 178 5.36 -6.37 -0.58
CA ILE A 178 5.15 -4.91 -0.63
C ILE A 178 5.85 -4.21 0.54
N ALA A 179 5.77 -4.76 1.76
CA ALA A 179 6.45 -4.19 2.91
C ALA A 179 7.97 -4.13 2.69
N LEU A 180 8.56 -5.19 2.13
CA LEU A 180 9.98 -5.18 1.78
C LEU A 180 10.30 -4.23 0.61
N LEU A 181 9.41 -4.10 -0.39
CA LEU A 181 9.58 -3.12 -1.48
C LEU A 181 9.62 -1.68 -0.95
N VAL A 182 8.88 -1.34 0.10
CA VAL A 182 8.97 -0.02 0.75
C VAL A 182 10.39 0.24 1.24
N VAL A 183 10.99 -0.71 1.94
CA VAL A 183 12.36 -0.59 2.46
C VAL A 183 13.37 -0.49 1.32
N GLN A 184 13.27 -1.40 0.35
CA GLN A 184 14.19 -1.47 -0.79
C GLN A 184 14.12 -0.20 -1.66
N ALA A 185 12.91 0.21 -2.04
CA ALA A 185 12.70 1.38 -2.88
C ALA A 185 13.10 2.70 -2.16
N SER A 186 12.89 2.80 -0.85
CA SER A 186 13.33 3.96 -0.08
C SER A 186 14.85 4.11 -0.10
N ALA A 187 15.59 3.01 -0.01
CA ALA A 187 17.04 3.00 -0.05
C ALA A 187 17.59 3.34 -1.45
N GLU A 188 16.98 2.77 -2.50
CA GLU A 188 17.45 2.99 -3.88
C GLU A 188 17.08 4.37 -4.42
N TRP A 189 15.87 4.87 -4.11
CA TRP A 189 15.30 6.06 -4.75
C TRP A 189 15.46 7.34 -3.91
N GLY A 190 15.82 7.22 -2.64
CA GLY A 190 16.00 8.36 -1.73
C GLY A 190 16.98 9.40 -2.26
N GLN A 191 18.05 8.96 -2.96
CA GLN A 191 19.03 9.84 -3.61
C GLN A 191 18.44 10.77 -4.68
N TYR A 192 17.23 10.49 -5.17
CA TYR A 192 16.53 11.30 -6.17
C TYR A 192 15.42 12.18 -5.57
N GLY A 193 15.37 12.33 -4.23
CA GLY A 193 14.33 13.11 -3.55
C GLY A 193 12.99 12.37 -3.39
N ILE A 194 12.97 11.05 -3.59
CA ILE A 194 11.78 10.22 -3.50
C ILE A 194 11.69 9.59 -2.11
N LYS A 195 10.56 9.76 -1.44
CA LYS A 195 10.25 9.07 -0.16
C LYS A 195 9.21 7.99 -0.40
N VAL A 196 9.48 6.80 0.12
CA VAL A 196 8.61 5.63 -0.03
C VAL A 196 8.25 5.12 1.37
N ASN A 197 6.95 5.05 1.66
CA ASN A 197 6.45 4.53 2.92
C ASN A 197 5.30 3.54 2.67
N GLY A 198 4.98 2.75 3.67
CA GLY A 198 3.90 1.78 3.63
C GLY A 198 2.85 2.03 4.70
N ILE A 199 1.64 1.62 4.42
CA ILE A 199 0.55 1.51 5.40
C ILE A 199 0.08 0.05 5.49
N ALA A 200 -0.33 -0.36 6.68
CA ALA A 200 -1.06 -1.61 6.93
C ALA A 200 -2.41 -1.21 7.57
N PRO A 201 -3.41 -0.91 6.74
CA PRO A 201 -4.69 -0.39 7.23
C PRO A 201 -5.56 -1.51 7.82
N ASP A 202 -6.30 -1.17 8.87
CA ASP A 202 -7.35 -1.98 9.44
C ASP A 202 -8.67 -1.19 9.38
N ALA A 203 -9.50 -1.50 8.38
CA ALA A 203 -10.73 -0.79 8.10
C ALA A 203 -11.79 -1.72 7.49
N ARG A 204 -13.07 -1.37 7.67
CA ARG A 204 -14.19 -2.05 7.03
C ARG A 204 -14.24 -1.67 5.55
N THR A 205 -14.12 -2.67 4.70
CA THR A 205 -14.22 -2.54 3.25
C THR A 205 -14.98 -3.75 2.72
N ARG A 206 -15.40 -3.75 1.48
CA ARG A 206 -15.98 -4.94 0.86
C ARG A 206 -15.08 -6.18 0.93
N MET A 207 -13.78 -6.01 1.09
CA MET A 207 -12.83 -7.11 1.26
C MET A 207 -12.82 -7.69 2.67
N THR A 208 -13.26 -6.93 3.67
CA THR A 208 -13.23 -7.31 5.09
C THR A 208 -14.63 -7.49 5.68
N GLU A 209 -15.66 -6.95 5.02
CA GLU A 209 -17.07 -7.06 5.41
C GLU A 209 -17.53 -8.51 5.30
N GLY A 210 -18.23 -8.99 6.34
CA GLY A 210 -18.71 -10.37 6.41
C GLY A 210 -17.64 -11.43 6.71
N ILE A 211 -16.35 -11.06 6.72
CA ILE A 211 -15.23 -11.95 7.06
C ILE A 211 -14.66 -11.57 8.43
N PHE A 212 -14.34 -10.30 8.62
CA PHE A 212 -13.69 -9.77 9.83
C PHE A 212 -14.57 -8.80 10.61
N TYR A 213 -15.58 -8.21 9.97
CA TYR A 213 -16.47 -7.21 10.56
C TYR A 213 -17.92 -7.51 10.24
N ASP A 214 -18.81 -7.20 11.19
CA ASP A 214 -20.24 -7.22 10.96
C ASP A 214 -20.63 -6.13 9.94
N ALA A 215 -21.71 -6.39 9.18
CA ALA A 215 -22.21 -5.44 8.18
C ALA A 215 -22.86 -4.20 8.81
N GLU A 216 -23.16 -4.22 10.13
CA GLU A 216 -23.75 -3.09 10.81
C GLU A 216 -22.74 -1.99 11.09
N ILE A 217 -23.02 -0.81 10.54
CA ILE A 217 -22.25 0.41 10.84
C ILE A 217 -22.80 0.97 12.16
N PRO A 218 -21.93 1.19 13.19
CA PRO A 218 -22.38 1.73 14.46
C PRO A 218 -22.94 3.15 14.30
N GLU A 219 -23.92 3.49 15.10
CA GLU A 219 -24.36 4.88 15.21
C GLU A 219 -23.25 5.73 15.85
N GLY A 220 -22.84 6.82 15.18
CA GLY A 220 -21.80 7.74 15.64
C GLY A 220 -20.40 7.41 15.11
N TRP A 221 -19.40 7.33 15.99
CA TRP A 221 -18.02 7.06 15.61
C TRP A 221 -17.83 5.61 15.13
N ASP A 222 -17.51 5.45 13.84
CA ASP A 222 -17.11 4.16 13.28
C ASP A 222 -15.57 4.03 13.26
N GLU A 223 -15.04 3.31 14.23
CA GLU A 223 -13.59 3.03 14.33
C GLU A 223 -13.05 2.34 13.08
N LYS A 224 -13.88 1.57 12.37
CA LYS A 224 -13.46 0.81 11.17
C LYS A 224 -13.78 1.52 9.86
N SER A 225 -14.21 2.77 9.91
CA SER A 225 -14.41 3.57 8.68
C SER A 225 -13.12 3.73 7.90
N PRO A 226 -13.14 3.53 6.55
CA PRO A 226 -11.97 3.74 5.69
C PRO A 226 -11.40 5.15 5.76
N GLU A 227 -12.23 6.14 6.05
CA GLU A 227 -11.85 7.55 6.19
C GLU A 227 -10.83 7.78 7.31
N ASN A 228 -10.82 6.92 8.34
CA ASN A 228 -9.87 7.04 9.46
C ASN A 228 -8.41 6.78 9.03
N VAL A 229 -8.21 6.08 7.92
CA VAL A 229 -6.87 5.77 7.38
C VAL A 229 -6.31 6.94 6.57
N SER A 230 -7.19 7.69 5.93
CA SER A 230 -6.83 8.71 4.94
C SER A 230 -5.95 9.85 5.48
N PRO A 231 -6.10 10.35 6.71
CA PRO A 231 -5.23 11.41 7.25
C PRO A 231 -3.74 11.05 7.22
N LEU A 232 -3.40 9.80 7.51
CA LEU A 232 -2.02 9.32 7.42
C LEU A 232 -1.52 9.32 5.96
N VAL A 233 -2.35 8.85 5.03
CA VAL A 233 -2.00 8.83 3.59
C VAL A 233 -1.80 10.24 3.05
N VAL A 234 -2.66 11.19 3.42
CA VAL A 234 -2.52 12.60 3.08
C VAL A 234 -1.18 13.15 3.60
N TRP A 235 -0.87 12.93 4.88
CA TRP A 235 0.40 13.39 5.44
C TRP A 235 1.61 12.75 4.76
N LEU A 236 1.59 11.44 4.51
CA LEU A 236 2.67 10.73 3.82
C LEU A 236 2.86 11.23 2.37
N SER A 237 1.81 11.77 1.76
CA SER A 237 1.82 12.33 0.41
C SER A 237 2.20 13.81 0.36
N SER A 238 2.26 14.47 1.51
CA SER A 238 2.50 15.90 1.64
C SER A 238 3.98 16.28 1.54
N LYS A 239 4.26 17.57 1.43
CA LYS A 239 5.61 18.14 1.54
C LYS A 239 6.21 17.95 2.92
N ASP A 240 5.38 17.96 3.96
CA ASP A 240 5.81 17.84 5.36
C ASP A 240 6.27 16.43 5.73
N CYS A 241 5.96 15.43 4.90
CA CYS A 241 6.45 14.08 5.14
C CYS A 241 7.98 14.06 5.11
N ASN A 242 8.59 13.85 6.27
CA ASN A 242 10.04 13.79 6.46
C ASN A 242 10.58 12.37 6.66
N VAL A 243 9.71 11.35 6.62
CA VAL A 243 10.06 9.93 6.82
C VAL A 243 10.11 9.17 5.50
N THR A 244 10.92 8.12 5.46
CA THR A 244 11.01 7.18 4.33
C THR A 244 11.41 5.80 4.83
N GLY A 245 10.99 4.74 4.13
CA GLY A 245 11.30 3.35 4.47
C GLY A 245 10.55 2.86 5.71
N ARG A 246 9.41 3.47 6.05
CA ARG A 246 8.63 3.12 7.23
C ARG A 246 7.28 2.53 6.86
N ILE A 247 6.79 1.66 7.74
CA ILE A 247 5.47 1.04 7.61
C ILE A 247 4.68 1.38 8.85
N PHE A 248 3.46 1.84 8.64
CA PHE A 248 2.55 2.24 9.70
C PHE A 248 1.29 1.39 9.65
N GLU A 249 0.97 0.70 10.73
CA GLU A 249 -0.34 0.12 10.91
C GLU A 249 -1.28 1.21 11.44
N ILE A 250 -2.48 1.28 10.88
CA ILE A 250 -3.47 2.30 11.25
C ILE A 250 -4.87 1.71 11.32
N SER A 251 -5.55 1.96 12.43
CA SER A 251 -6.92 1.57 12.69
C SER A 251 -7.61 2.63 13.54
N GLY A 252 -8.74 3.14 13.10
CA GLY A 252 -9.46 4.17 13.84
C GLY A 252 -8.56 5.36 14.21
N GLY A 253 -8.46 5.67 15.50
CA GLY A 253 -7.61 6.73 16.05
C GLY A 253 -6.20 6.28 16.46
N LYS A 254 -5.74 5.08 16.07
CA LYS A 254 -4.47 4.49 16.51
C LYS A 254 -3.52 4.30 15.35
N ILE A 255 -2.26 4.72 15.53
CA ILE A 255 -1.15 4.48 14.58
C ILE A 255 -0.03 3.75 15.32
N ASN A 256 0.43 2.64 14.76
CA ASN A 256 1.61 1.91 15.20
C ASN A 256 2.71 2.01 14.14
N LEU A 257 3.95 2.21 14.56
CA LEU A 257 5.10 2.02 13.70
C LEU A 257 5.46 0.53 13.69
N CYS A 258 5.46 -0.10 12.50
CA CYS A 258 5.90 -1.47 12.33
C CYS A 258 7.36 -1.50 11.91
N ASP A 259 8.20 -2.02 12.79
CA ASP A 259 9.59 -2.28 12.47
C ASP A 259 9.72 -3.57 11.65
N GLY A 260 10.54 -3.51 10.63
CA GLY A 260 10.85 -4.69 9.82
C GLY A 260 11.77 -5.69 10.53
N TRP A 261 12.32 -6.62 9.77
CA TRP A 261 13.25 -7.61 10.29
C TRP A 261 14.45 -6.96 10.95
N ARG A 262 14.76 -7.39 12.18
CA ARG A 262 15.92 -7.00 12.96
C ARG A 262 16.72 -8.25 13.32
N HIS A 263 18.03 -8.12 13.39
CA HIS A 263 18.86 -9.18 13.98
C HIS A 263 18.53 -9.31 15.48
N GLY A 264 18.16 -10.51 15.87
CA GLY A 264 18.01 -10.89 17.27
C GLY A 264 19.35 -11.25 17.92
N PRO A 265 19.32 -12.02 19.03
CA PRO A 265 20.53 -12.53 19.66
C PRO A 265 21.32 -13.42 18.69
N SER A 266 22.62 -13.48 18.87
CA SER A 266 23.54 -14.32 18.08
C SER A 266 24.25 -15.35 18.96
N GLU A 267 24.64 -16.45 18.36
CA GLU A 267 25.54 -17.45 18.93
C GLU A 267 26.71 -17.64 17.94
N GLU A 268 27.91 -17.74 18.47
CA GLU A 268 29.15 -17.86 17.68
C GLU A 268 30.08 -18.89 18.31
N VAL A 269 30.84 -19.60 17.47
CA VAL A 269 31.99 -20.40 17.88
C VAL A 269 33.23 -19.83 17.21
N GLU A 270 34.21 -19.46 18.03
CA GLU A 270 35.41 -18.79 17.55
C GLU A 270 36.31 -19.74 16.77
N GLY A 271 36.82 -19.27 15.61
CA GLY A 271 37.86 -19.95 14.84
C GLY A 271 37.46 -21.23 14.09
N ARG A 272 36.17 -21.63 14.13
CA ARG A 272 35.66 -22.81 13.44
C ARG A 272 34.18 -22.68 13.08
N LYS A 273 33.65 -23.66 12.32
CA LYS A 273 32.20 -23.80 12.12
C LYS A 273 31.54 -24.53 13.30
N PHE A 274 30.22 -24.37 13.45
CA PHE A 274 29.43 -25.22 14.32
C PHE A 274 29.47 -26.69 13.84
N GLU A 275 29.56 -27.61 14.77
CA GLU A 275 29.25 -29.02 14.52
C GLU A 275 27.72 -29.21 14.58
N VAL A 276 27.18 -30.18 13.82
CA VAL A 276 25.72 -30.43 13.76
C VAL A 276 25.15 -30.74 15.15
N SER A 277 25.88 -31.42 15.99
CA SER A 277 25.51 -31.77 17.38
C SER A 277 25.36 -30.54 18.30
N GLU A 278 25.98 -29.40 17.97
CA GLU A 278 25.93 -28.18 18.79
C GLU A 278 24.75 -27.28 18.41
N ILE A 279 24.22 -27.41 17.17
CA ILE A 279 23.19 -26.49 16.62
C ILE A 279 21.94 -26.47 17.50
N GLY A 280 21.43 -27.63 17.95
CA GLY A 280 20.22 -27.68 18.77
C GLY A 280 20.32 -26.85 20.06
N ALA A 281 21.47 -27.00 20.77
CA ALA A 281 21.73 -26.24 21.98
C ALA A 281 21.90 -24.72 21.69
N ALA A 282 22.57 -24.36 20.61
CA ALA A 282 22.73 -22.96 20.19
C ALA A 282 21.37 -22.31 19.88
N VAL A 283 20.52 -22.98 19.09
CA VAL A 283 19.16 -22.50 18.77
C VAL A 283 18.31 -22.32 20.04
N ASN A 284 18.34 -23.27 20.99
CA ASN A 284 17.60 -23.13 22.25
C ASN A 284 18.04 -21.88 23.03
N ARG A 285 19.35 -21.61 23.12
CA ARG A 285 19.84 -20.39 23.77
C ARG A 285 19.41 -19.10 23.05
N LEU A 286 19.32 -19.10 21.72
CA LEU A 286 18.78 -17.97 20.96
C LEU A 286 17.31 -17.74 21.29
N LEU A 287 16.49 -18.81 21.34
CA LEU A 287 15.06 -18.70 21.64
C LEU A 287 14.79 -18.21 23.07
N GLU A 288 15.62 -18.65 24.05
CA GLU A 288 15.52 -18.19 25.44
C GLU A 288 15.81 -16.67 25.60
N LYS A 289 16.65 -16.12 24.74
CA LYS A 289 17.06 -14.71 24.77
C LYS A 289 16.16 -13.79 23.96
N ASN A 290 15.30 -14.33 23.10
CA ASN A 290 14.49 -13.54 22.18
C ASN A 290 13.03 -13.47 22.62
N LEU A 291 12.34 -12.40 22.24
CA LEU A 291 10.88 -12.33 22.37
C LEU A 291 10.22 -13.28 21.37
N PRO A 292 9.08 -13.88 21.74
CA PRO A 292 8.30 -14.67 20.79
C PRO A 292 7.84 -13.79 19.63
N PRO A 293 7.62 -14.38 18.44
CA PRO A 293 7.02 -13.66 17.33
C PRO A 293 5.59 -13.23 17.68
N GLU A 294 5.12 -12.18 17.02
CA GLU A 294 3.71 -11.78 17.07
C GLU A 294 2.81 -12.93 16.55
N ASN A 295 1.58 -12.96 17.05
CA ASN A 295 0.63 -14.00 16.67
C ASN A 295 0.15 -13.82 15.23
N VAL A 296 0.04 -14.95 14.52
CA VAL A 296 -0.60 -14.99 13.19
C VAL A 296 -2.11 -14.75 13.36
N TYR A 297 -2.68 -13.88 12.53
CA TYR A 297 -4.12 -13.62 12.55
C TYR A 297 -4.93 -14.87 12.22
N GLY A 298 -6.04 -15.09 12.94
CA GLY A 298 -6.91 -16.25 12.77
C GLY A 298 -6.33 -17.57 13.29
N LEU A 299 -5.19 -17.56 13.96
CA LEU A 299 -4.70 -18.72 14.70
C LEU A 299 -5.58 -18.93 15.95
N ARG A 300 -6.18 -20.12 16.09
CA ARG A 300 -7.03 -20.50 17.25
C ARG A 300 -6.21 -21.30 18.26
#